data_8b7aa288feb0839a085683b0718f253e
#
_entry.id   8b7aa288feb0839a085683b0718f253e
#
_cell.length_a   1.000
_cell.length_b   1.000
_cell.length_c   1.000
_cell.angle_alpha   90.00
_cell.angle_beta   90.00
_cell.angle_gamma   90.00
#
_symmetry.space_group_name_H-M   'P 1'
#
loop_
_entity.id
_entity.type
_entity.pdbx_description
1 polymer ?
#
loop_
_entity_poly.entity_id
_entity_poly.type
_entity_poly.pdbx_seq_one_letter_code
_entity_poly.pdbx_strand_id
1 'polypeptide(L)'
;YSWILSCRNFMNACESILGLNPYQGGKPIKELERELGLKNVIKLASNENPLGASLKVVEAMKLSLKEVHRYPDGNGYELKKSISGHLDVATEMISLGNGSNELLELVARVFVCKKTDEVIFSQYAFVVYPLVTQALGATAKVAPAKEYGHDLNAMLELINDNTKLIFVANPNNPTGTLVSDDEIYNFLIKVPSHIPVVLDQAYFEYLNINDQAIDWLKEFDNLIITR
;
A
#
# COMPACT_ATOMS: atom_id res chain seq x y z
N TYR A 1 -11.36 -13.07 13.37
CA TYR A 1 -11.76 -13.56 12.02
C TYR A 1 -12.99 -14.47 12.05
N SER A 2 -13.33 -15.13 13.18
CA SER A 2 -14.55 -15.93 13.33
C SER A 2 -15.84 -15.08 13.36
N TRP A 3 -15.75 -13.79 13.64
CA TRP A 3 -16.88 -12.89 13.75
C TRP A 3 -17.65 -12.70 12.44
N ILE A 4 -16.97 -12.56 11.31
CA ILE A 4 -17.60 -12.38 10.00
C ILE A 4 -18.36 -13.65 9.57
N LEU A 5 -17.85 -14.82 9.94
CA LEU A 5 -18.50 -16.10 9.62
C LEU A 5 -19.74 -16.38 10.47
N SER A 6 -19.77 -15.91 11.75
CA SER A 6 -20.94 -16.07 12.62
C SER A 6 -22.11 -15.12 12.28
N CYS A 7 -21.81 -14.00 11.61
CA CYS A 7 -22.83 -13.02 11.23
C CYS A 7 -23.65 -13.41 9.98
N ARG A 8 -23.29 -14.49 9.27
CA ARG A 8 -24.01 -14.91 8.03
C ARG A 8 -25.51 -15.11 8.19
N ASN A 9 -25.99 -15.39 9.40
CA ASN A 9 -27.41 -15.70 9.65
C ASN A 9 -28.23 -14.52 10.18
N PHE A 10 -27.62 -13.37 10.50
CA PHE A 10 -28.31 -12.28 11.19
C PHE A 10 -28.09 -10.88 10.60
N MET A 11 -27.10 -10.70 9.69
CA MET A 11 -26.80 -9.40 9.09
C MET A 11 -26.52 -9.56 7.59
N ASN A 12 -27.13 -8.68 6.80
CA ASN A 12 -26.87 -8.59 5.34
C ASN A 12 -25.60 -7.78 5.09
N ALA A 13 -24.44 -8.45 5.01
CA ALA A 13 -23.24 -7.82 4.51
C ALA A 13 -23.30 -7.67 2.98
N CYS A 14 -22.56 -6.69 2.43
CA CYS A 14 -22.46 -6.51 0.99
C CYS A 14 -21.90 -7.79 0.33
N GLU A 15 -22.44 -8.15 -0.84
CA GLU A 15 -21.98 -9.34 -1.59
C GLU A 15 -20.48 -9.34 -1.87
N SER A 16 -19.93 -8.16 -2.17
CA SER A 16 -18.48 -7.97 -2.40
C SER A 16 -17.62 -8.37 -1.18
N ILE A 17 -18.18 -8.22 0.03
CA ILE A 17 -17.49 -8.58 1.28
C ILE A 17 -17.65 -10.07 1.60
N LEU A 18 -18.81 -10.66 1.29
CA LEU A 18 -19.07 -12.08 1.61
C LEU A 18 -18.13 -13.05 0.87
N GLY A 19 -17.64 -12.66 -0.30
CA GLY A 19 -16.69 -13.43 -1.10
C GLY A 19 -15.21 -13.16 -0.83
N LEU A 20 -14.88 -12.25 0.10
CA LEU A 20 -13.50 -11.92 0.41
C LEU A 20 -12.79 -13.07 1.13
N ASN A 21 -11.60 -13.43 0.64
CA ASN A 21 -10.66 -14.24 1.36
C ASN A 21 -9.76 -13.31 2.20
N PRO A 22 -9.88 -13.30 3.54
CA PRO A 22 -9.06 -12.44 4.36
C PRO A 22 -7.56 -12.71 4.13
N TYR A 23 -6.77 -11.65 4.09
CA TYR A 23 -5.32 -11.78 4.05
C TYR A 23 -4.84 -12.54 5.30
N GLN A 24 -4.10 -13.61 5.09
CA GLN A 24 -3.42 -14.34 6.14
C GLN A 24 -1.97 -13.86 6.20
N GLY A 25 -1.67 -13.03 7.18
CA GLY A 25 -0.29 -12.61 7.46
C GLY A 25 0.61 -13.77 7.86
N GLY A 26 1.92 -13.53 7.90
CA GLY A 26 2.87 -14.51 8.41
C GLY A 26 2.52 -14.93 9.85
N LYS A 27 2.62 -16.23 10.15
CA LYS A 27 2.28 -16.79 11.46
C LYS A 27 3.14 -16.19 12.57
N PRO A 28 2.56 -15.72 13.70
CA PRO A 28 3.34 -15.22 14.82
C PRO A 28 4.29 -16.27 15.39
N ILE A 29 5.53 -15.88 15.74
CA ILE A 29 6.54 -16.80 16.31
C ILE A 29 5.97 -17.57 17.51
N LYS A 30 5.37 -16.87 18.47
CA LYS A 30 4.82 -17.49 19.69
C LYS A 30 3.67 -18.48 19.43
N GLU A 31 2.94 -18.31 18.34
CA GLU A 31 1.89 -19.24 17.94
C GLU A 31 2.52 -20.53 17.41
N LEU A 32 3.52 -20.43 16.55
CA LEU A 32 4.25 -21.57 16.03
C LEU A 32 5.01 -22.33 17.11
N GLU A 33 5.64 -21.61 18.05
CA GLU A 33 6.31 -22.20 19.21
C GLU A 33 5.35 -23.03 20.08
N ARG A 34 4.13 -22.50 20.33
CA ARG A 34 3.11 -23.25 21.10
C ARG A 34 2.60 -24.48 20.38
N GLU A 35 2.35 -24.38 19.08
CA GLU A 35 1.79 -25.51 18.30
C GLU A 35 2.77 -26.64 18.09
N LEU A 36 4.03 -26.31 17.84
CA LEU A 36 5.04 -27.31 17.48
C LEU A 36 6.03 -27.61 18.61
N GLY A 37 5.92 -26.96 19.78
CA GLY A 37 6.84 -27.14 20.91
C GLY A 37 8.26 -26.67 20.62
N LEU A 38 8.44 -25.80 19.62
CA LEU A 38 9.74 -25.28 19.21
C LEU A 38 10.21 -24.15 20.11
N LYS A 39 11.54 -23.91 20.11
CA LYS A 39 12.18 -22.74 20.72
C LYS A 39 13.13 -22.11 19.72
N ASN A 40 13.31 -20.80 19.82
CA ASN A 40 14.23 -20.03 18.97
C ASN A 40 13.88 -20.10 17.47
N VAL A 41 12.59 -19.93 17.15
CA VAL A 41 12.12 -19.90 15.76
C VAL A 41 12.63 -18.65 15.06
N ILE A 42 13.22 -18.82 13.87
CA ILE A 42 13.62 -17.72 12.99
C ILE A 42 12.45 -17.41 12.04
N LYS A 43 11.91 -16.20 12.12
CA LYS A 43 10.85 -15.72 11.23
C LYS A 43 11.47 -14.98 10.05
N LEU A 44 11.24 -15.50 8.84
CA LEU A 44 11.66 -14.89 7.56
C LEU A 44 10.45 -14.35 6.76
N ALA A 45 9.28 -14.30 7.38
CA ALA A 45 8.05 -13.81 6.80
C ALA A 45 7.76 -12.36 7.26
N SER A 46 6.85 -11.69 6.53
CA SER A 46 6.31 -10.34 6.83
C SER A 46 7.28 -9.18 6.60
N ASN A 47 8.43 -9.42 5.97
CA ASN A 47 9.45 -8.39 5.64
C ASN A 47 9.85 -7.52 6.85
N GLU A 48 9.86 -8.12 8.05
CA GLU A 48 10.27 -7.42 9.28
C GLU A 48 11.78 -7.11 9.24
N ASN A 49 12.18 -5.95 9.78
CA ASN A 49 13.59 -5.59 9.88
C ASN A 49 14.28 -6.40 10.99
N PRO A 50 15.20 -7.31 10.65
CA PRO A 50 15.89 -8.16 11.65
C PRO A 50 16.84 -7.38 12.56
N LEU A 51 17.24 -6.15 12.19
CA LEU A 51 18.07 -5.29 13.01
C LEU A 51 17.29 -4.62 14.14
N GLY A 52 15.96 -4.69 14.10
CA GLY A 52 15.08 -4.03 15.07
C GLY A 52 14.94 -2.53 14.83
N ALA A 53 14.35 -1.85 15.81
CA ALA A 53 14.15 -0.41 15.76
C ALA A 53 15.42 0.37 16.14
N SER A 54 15.60 1.55 15.55
CA SER A 54 16.66 2.48 15.95
C SER A 54 16.58 2.82 17.44
N LEU A 55 17.71 2.87 18.12
CA LEU A 55 17.78 3.28 19.53
C LEU A 55 17.18 4.67 19.75
N LYS A 56 17.36 5.61 18.83
CA LYS A 56 16.75 6.95 18.89
C LYS A 56 15.21 6.88 18.89
N VAL A 57 14.64 5.99 18.07
CA VAL A 57 13.18 5.78 18.01
C VAL A 57 12.69 5.19 19.35
N VAL A 58 13.39 4.18 19.88
CA VAL A 58 13.03 3.55 21.17
C VAL A 58 13.04 4.58 22.29
N GLU A 59 14.05 5.45 22.37
CA GLU A 59 14.12 6.50 23.40
C GLU A 59 13.02 7.55 23.22
N ALA A 60 12.72 7.98 22.01
CA ALA A 60 11.62 8.91 21.74
C ALA A 60 10.26 8.32 22.16
N MET A 61 10.03 7.03 21.87
CA MET A 61 8.82 6.33 22.31
C MET A 61 8.69 6.28 23.83
N LYS A 62 9.79 5.99 24.56
CA LYS A 62 9.80 6.00 26.02
C LYS A 62 9.42 7.38 26.59
N LEU A 63 9.90 8.45 25.98
CA LEU A 63 9.55 9.81 26.40
C LEU A 63 8.08 10.11 26.17
N SER A 64 7.52 9.67 25.05
CA SER A 64 6.10 9.91 24.67
C SER A 64 5.11 9.16 25.56
N LEU A 65 5.53 8.07 26.23
CA LEU A 65 4.66 7.31 27.16
C LEU A 65 4.04 8.16 28.27
N LYS A 66 4.65 9.27 28.64
CA LYS A 66 4.11 10.19 29.67
C LYS A 66 2.81 10.87 29.23
N GLU A 67 2.59 10.97 27.91
CA GLU A 67 1.46 11.69 27.32
C GLU A 67 0.41 10.77 26.69
N VAL A 68 0.53 9.44 26.82
CA VAL A 68 -0.39 8.47 26.17
C VAL A 68 -1.85 8.58 26.62
N HIS A 69 -2.12 9.28 27.73
CA HIS A 69 -3.46 9.57 28.23
C HIS A 69 -4.17 10.68 27.46
N ARG A 70 -3.48 11.35 26.54
CA ARG A 70 -4.02 12.41 25.66
C ARG A 70 -4.19 11.92 24.25
N TYR A 71 -5.20 12.43 23.56
CA TYR A 71 -5.32 12.20 22.12
C TYR A 71 -4.14 12.83 21.37
N PRO A 72 -3.60 12.15 20.36
CA PRO A 72 -2.64 12.79 19.47
C PRO A 72 -3.30 13.90 18.64
N ASP A 73 -2.48 14.79 18.08
CA ASP A 73 -2.96 15.78 17.10
C ASP A 73 -3.54 15.05 15.87
N GLY A 74 -4.84 15.22 15.65
CA GLY A 74 -5.55 14.60 14.54
C GLY A 74 -5.07 15.05 13.15
N ASN A 75 -4.44 16.22 13.05
CA ASN A 75 -3.84 16.72 11.81
C ASN A 75 -2.41 16.22 11.61
N GLY A 76 -1.75 15.71 12.65
CA GLY A 76 -0.38 15.23 12.61
C GLY A 76 0.63 16.33 12.22
N TYR A 77 0.43 17.57 12.68
CA TYR A 77 1.20 18.74 12.26
C TYR A 77 2.71 18.54 12.32
N GLU A 78 3.23 18.10 13.47
CA GLU A 78 4.67 17.93 13.66
C GLU A 78 5.24 16.82 12.77
N LEU A 79 4.48 15.74 12.57
CA LEU A 79 4.89 14.64 11.68
C LEU A 79 4.89 15.10 10.22
N LYS A 80 3.83 15.77 9.76
CA LYS A 80 3.76 16.33 8.40
C LYS A 80 4.88 17.33 8.16
N LYS A 81 5.17 18.21 9.12
CA LYS A 81 6.28 19.16 9.03
C LYS A 81 7.63 18.45 8.90
N SER A 82 7.85 17.39 9.66
CA SER A 82 9.09 16.60 9.60
C SER A 82 9.22 15.89 8.25
N ILE A 83 8.15 15.28 7.74
CA ILE A 83 8.12 14.64 6.42
C ILE A 83 8.34 15.68 5.32
N SER A 84 7.65 16.82 5.38
CA SER A 84 7.80 17.94 4.46
C SER A 84 9.25 18.41 4.35
N GLY A 85 9.92 18.61 5.49
CA GLY A 85 11.32 18.97 5.51
C GLY A 85 12.28 17.89 5.03
N HIS A 86 11.90 16.61 5.12
CA HIS A 86 12.72 15.49 4.66
C HIS A 86 12.57 15.24 3.15
N LEU A 87 11.36 15.41 2.61
CA LEU A 87 11.03 15.11 1.21
C LEU A 87 10.98 16.37 0.31
N ASP A 88 11.13 17.57 0.87
CA ASP A 88 10.97 18.85 0.18
C ASP A 88 9.61 18.99 -0.55
N VAL A 89 8.53 18.58 0.13
CA VAL A 89 7.15 18.71 -0.37
C VAL A 89 6.32 19.56 0.59
N ALA A 90 5.29 20.23 0.09
CA ALA A 90 4.39 21.02 0.93
C ALA A 90 3.60 20.13 1.92
N THR A 91 3.35 20.63 3.12
CA THR A 91 2.60 19.89 4.17
C THR A 91 1.19 19.51 3.73
N GLU A 92 0.58 20.32 2.88
CA GLU A 92 -0.75 20.11 2.28
C GLU A 92 -0.81 18.93 1.32
N MET A 93 0.33 18.53 0.77
CA MET A 93 0.46 17.36 -0.10
C MET A 93 0.60 16.05 0.69
N ILE A 94 0.68 16.10 2.03
CA ILE A 94 0.94 14.94 2.87
C ILE A 94 -0.35 14.48 3.55
N SER A 95 -0.72 13.23 3.32
CA SER A 95 -1.78 12.52 4.07
C SER A 95 -1.15 11.44 4.94
N LEU A 96 -1.66 11.25 6.15
CA LEU A 96 -1.16 10.28 7.11
C LEU A 96 -2.17 9.13 7.30
N GLY A 97 -1.67 7.93 7.52
CA GLY A 97 -2.47 6.74 7.83
C GLY A 97 -1.70 5.72 8.66
N ASN A 98 -2.37 4.68 9.12
CA ASN A 98 -1.77 3.55 9.83
C ASN A 98 -1.06 2.61 8.85
N GLY A 99 0.07 3.07 8.32
CA GLY A 99 0.81 2.43 7.25
C GLY A 99 0.14 2.57 5.88
N SER A 100 0.83 2.08 4.84
CA SER A 100 0.35 2.17 3.47
C SER A 100 -0.99 1.45 3.24
N ASN A 101 -1.28 0.37 3.96
CA ASN A 101 -2.53 -0.38 3.80
C ASN A 101 -3.77 0.51 3.97
N GLU A 102 -3.80 1.35 5.01
CA GLU A 102 -4.93 2.26 5.23
C GLU A 102 -4.99 3.31 4.12
N LEU A 103 -3.84 3.87 3.71
CA LEU A 103 -3.79 4.86 2.65
C LEU A 103 -4.24 4.29 1.30
N LEU A 104 -3.83 3.07 0.95
CA LEU A 104 -4.25 2.39 -0.27
C LEU A 104 -5.77 2.17 -0.30
N GLU A 105 -6.36 1.78 0.84
CA GLU A 105 -7.82 1.66 0.96
C GLU A 105 -8.52 3.01 0.84
N LEU A 106 -8.02 4.05 1.52
CA LEU A 106 -8.60 5.39 1.47
C LEU A 106 -8.55 5.97 0.05
N VAL A 107 -7.42 5.84 -0.65
CA VAL A 107 -7.29 6.26 -2.05
C VAL A 107 -8.30 5.52 -2.93
N ALA A 108 -8.40 4.20 -2.80
CA ALA A 108 -9.38 3.45 -3.58
C ALA A 108 -10.83 3.94 -3.30
N ARG A 109 -11.18 4.24 -2.04
CA ARG A 109 -12.51 4.78 -1.67
C ARG A 109 -12.79 6.16 -2.25
N VAL A 110 -11.75 6.98 -2.50
CA VAL A 110 -11.91 8.32 -3.12
C VAL A 110 -12.27 8.22 -4.59
N PHE A 111 -11.63 7.30 -5.32
CA PHE A 111 -11.74 7.27 -6.79
C PHE A 111 -12.67 6.18 -7.33
N VAL A 112 -12.94 5.14 -6.56
CA VAL A 112 -13.75 3.97 -6.98
C VAL A 112 -15.10 4.01 -6.29
N CYS A 113 -16.15 4.30 -7.08
CA CYS A 113 -17.49 4.57 -6.55
C CYS A 113 -18.57 3.59 -7.04
N LYS A 114 -18.33 2.91 -8.15
CA LYS A 114 -19.33 2.08 -8.84
C LYS A 114 -18.80 0.65 -9.07
N LYS A 115 -19.71 -0.31 -9.19
CA LYS A 115 -19.36 -1.70 -9.56
C LYS A 115 -18.71 -1.82 -10.95
N THR A 116 -19.00 -0.87 -11.83
CA THR A 116 -18.42 -0.79 -13.19
C THR A 116 -17.03 -0.20 -13.21
N ASP A 117 -16.59 0.45 -12.13
CA ASP A 117 -15.27 1.06 -12.07
C ASP A 117 -14.21 -0.04 -12.06
N GLU A 118 -13.11 0.23 -12.73
CA GLU A 118 -12.02 -0.71 -12.92
C GLU A 118 -10.75 -0.21 -12.25
N VAL A 119 -10.06 -1.14 -11.58
CA VAL A 119 -8.76 -0.90 -10.93
C VAL A 119 -7.72 -1.80 -11.57
N ILE A 120 -6.62 -1.20 -12.06
CA ILE A 120 -5.54 -1.92 -12.73
C ILE A 120 -4.39 -2.15 -11.76
N PHE A 121 -3.87 -3.37 -11.74
CA PHE A 121 -2.64 -3.76 -11.06
C PHE A 121 -2.03 -5.01 -11.71
N SER A 122 -0.77 -5.31 -11.39
CA SER A 122 -0.05 -6.45 -11.97
C SER A 122 -0.45 -7.78 -11.31
N GLN A 123 -0.23 -8.89 -12.01
CA GLN A 123 -0.54 -10.27 -11.60
C GLN A 123 0.09 -10.64 -10.23
N TYR A 124 1.31 -10.23 -9.98
CA TYR A 124 2.01 -10.50 -8.71
C TYR A 124 2.09 -9.25 -7.84
N ALA A 125 1.01 -8.48 -7.79
CA ALA A 125 0.92 -7.28 -6.99
C ALA A 125 0.67 -7.58 -5.51
N PHE A 126 0.90 -6.56 -4.69
CA PHE A 126 0.60 -6.63 -3.27
C PHE A 126 -0.89 -6.94 -3.03
N VAL A 127 -1.14 -7.88 -2.14
CA VAL A 127 -2.47 -8.47 -1.91
C VAL A 127 -3.56 -7.46 -1.51
N VAL A 128 -3.18 -6.30 -0.98
CA VAL A 128 -4.13 -5.26 -0.60
C VAL A 128 -4.87 -4.69 -1.81
N TYR A 129 -4.23 -4.58 -2.98
CA TYR A 129 -4.88 -4.02 -4.17
C TYR A 129 -6.12 -4.83 -4.62
N PRO A 130 -6.02 -6.14 -4.86
CA PRO A 130 -7.22 -6.94 -5.17
C PRO A 130 -8.23 -6.95 -4.03
N LEU A 131 -7.79 -6.96 -2.75
CA LEU A 131 -8.70 -6.99 -1.61
C LEU A 131 -9.54 -5.71 -1.50
N VAL A 132 -8.92 -4.53 -1.62
CA VAL A 132 -9.66 -3.26 -1.58
C VAL A 132 -10.56 -3.10 -2.80
N THR A 133 -10.10 -3.52 -3.98
CA THR A 133 -10.91 -3.50 -5.21
C THR A 133 -12.17 -4.34 -5.05
N GLN A 134 -12.04 -5.58 -4.56
CA GLN A 134 -13.16 -6.48 -4.30
C GLN A 134 -14.07 -5.94 -3.20
N ALA A 135 -13.52 -5.41 -2.10
CA ALA A 135 -14.30 -4.86 -0.99
C ALA A 135 -15.21 -3.73 -1.44
N LEU A 136 -14.76 -2.90 -2.38
CA LEU A 136 -15.55 -1.82 -2.98
C LEU A 136 -16.56 -2.34 -4.03
N GLY A 137 -16.49 -3.60 -4.40
CA GLY A 137 -17.33 -4.20 -5.44
C GLY A 137 -16.93 -3.80 -6.86
N ALA A 138 -15.74 -3.23 -7.04
CA ALA A 138 -15.20 -2.83 -8.34
C ALA A 138 -14.60 -4.01 -9.09
N THR A 139 -14.29 -3.79 -10.35
CA THR A 139 -13.69 -4.80 -11.24
C THR A 139 -12.16 -4.71 -11.22
N ALA A 140 -11.50 -5.80 -10.86
CA ALA A 140 -10.05 -5.90 -10.97
C ALA A 140 -9.64 -6.17 -12.42
N LYS A 141 -8.72 -5.36 -12.95
CA LYS A 141 -8.02 -5.56 -14.21
C LYS A 141 -6.58 -5.94 -13.93
N VAL A 142 -6.30 -7.22 -14.04
CA VAL A 142 -4.99 -7.78 -13.70
C VAL A 142 -4.13 -7.87 -14.96
N ALA A 143 -3.10 -7.03 -15.04
CA ALA A 143 -2.11 -7.08 -16.10
C ALA A 143 -1.21 -8.31 -15.95
N PRO A 144 -0.90 -9.05 -17.03
CA PRO A 144 0.07 -10.13 -16.96
C PRO A 144 1.43 -9.61 -16.50
N ALA A 145 2.13 -10.40 -15.72
CA ALA A 145 3.47 -10.04 -15.27
C ALA A 145 4.52 -10.44 -16.33
N LYS A 146 5.61 -9.69 -16.37
CA LYS A 146 6.81 -10.03 -17.14
C LYS A 146 7.92 -10.34 -16.16
N GLU A 147 8.48 -11.56 -16.21
CA GLU A 147 9.56 -12.01 -15.34
C GLU A 147 9.29 -11.74 -13.84
N TYR A 148 8.05 -12.00 -13.40
CA TYR A 148 7.53 -11.71 -12.05
C TYR A 148 7.45 -10.21 -11.68
N GLY A 149 7.82 -9.30 -12.58
CA GLY A 149 7.73 -7.85 -12.42
C GLY A 149 6.50 -7.26 -13.11
N HIS A 150 6.37 -5.95 -13.06
CA HIS A 150 5.31 -5.24 -13.77
C HIS A 150 5.59 -5.19 -15.27
N ASP A 151 4.59 -5.53 -16.09
CA ASP A 151 4.54 -5.17 -17.50
C ASP A 151 3.71 -3.88 -17.63
N LEU A 152 4.40 -2.74 -17.62
CA LEU A 152 3.74 -1.43 -17.69
C LEU A 152 3.01 -1.21 -19.02
N ASN A 153 3.49 -1.83 -20.13
CA ASN A 153 2.79 -1.75 -21.41
C ASN A 153 1.48 -2.54 -21.38
N ALA A 154 1.49 -3.75 -20.82
CA ALA A 154 0.27 -4.52 -20.62
C ALA A 154 -0.72 -3.80 -19.69
N MET A 155 -0.24 -3.06 -18.68
CA MET A 155 -1.10 -2.22 -17.84
C MET A 155 -1.75 -1.09 -18.64
N LEU A 156 -1.00 -0.41 -19.54
CA LEU A 156 -1.54 0.64 -20.41
C LEU A 156 -2.62 0.12 -21.36
N GLU A 157 -2.44 -1.09 -21.91
CA GLU A 157 -3.42 -1.72 -22.81
C GLU A 157 -4.76 -2.04 -22.13
N LEU A 158 -4.80 -2.15 -20.82
CA LEU A 158 -6.03 -2.39 -20.04
C LEU A 158 -6.82 -1.10 -19.77
N ILE A 159 -6.24 0.07 -20.01
CA ILE A 159 -6.89 1.35 -19.74
C ILE A 159 -8.10 1.55 -20.67
N ASN A 160 -9.23 1.92 -20.08
CA ASN A 160 -10.46 2.27 -20.78
C ASN A 160 -11.30 3.28 -19.97
N ASP A 161 -12.48 3.66 -20.44
CA ASP A 161 -13.35 4.67 -19.82
C ASP A 161 -13.79 4.34 -18.39
N ASN A 162 -13.79 3.05 -18.04
CA ASN A 162 -14.14 2.59 -16.69
C ASN A 162 -12.94 2.58 -15.72
N THR A 163 -11.72 2.76 -16.21
CA THR A 163 -10.51 2.77 -15.37
C THR A 163 -10.54 3.98 -14.44
N LYS A 164 -10.44 3.75 -13.13
CA LYS A 164 -10.49 4.79 -12.09
C LYS A 164 -9.26 4.86 -11.22
N LEU A 165 -8.42 3.82 -11.25
CA LEU A 165 -7.24 3.76 -10.39
C LEU A 165 -6.24 2.74 -10.95
N ILE A 166 -4.95 3.06 -10.82
CA ILE A 166 -3.87 2.14 -11.17
C ILE A 166 -2.92 2.05 -9.96
N PHE A 167 -2.57 0.82 -9.54
CA PHE A 167 -1.56 0.57 -8.52
C PHE A 167 -0.28 0.01 -9.12
N VAL A 168 0.86 0.60 -8.78
CA VAL A 168 2.20 0.14 -9.16
C VAL A 168 3.09 0.13 -7.92
N ALA A 169 3.50 -1.05 -7.44
CA ALA A 169 4.46 -1.17 -6.35
C ALA A 169 5.89 -1.19 -6.90
N ASN A 170 6.74 -0.27 -6.47
CA ASN A 170 8.13 -0.23 -6.93
C ASN A 170 9.10 0.23 -5.83
N PRO A 171 9.89 -0.69 -5.23
CA PRO A 171 10.01 -2.14 -5.51
C PRO A 171 8.73 -2.94 -5.26
N ASN A 172 8.52 -4.00 -6.06
CA ASN A 172 7.32 -4.81 -5.92
C ASN A 172 7.37 -5.74 -4.71
N ASN A 173 6.26 -5.85 -4.02
CA ASN A 173 5.99 -6.87 -3.01
C ASN A 173 4.94 -7.85 -3.57
N PRO A 174 5.19 -9.18 -3.65
CA PRO A 174 6.22 -9.93 -2.91
C PRO A 174 7.49 -10.26 -3.71
N THR A 175 7.58 -9.91 -4.98
CA THR A 175 8.60 -10.44 -5.90
C THR A 175 9.98 -9.77 -5.76
N GLY A 176 10.04 -8.57 -5.17
CA GLY A 176 11.27 -7.79 -5.05
C GLY A 176 11.80 -7.24 -6.38
N THR A 177 11.01 -7.33 -7.44
CA THR A 177 11.39 -6.79 -8.75
C THR A 177 11.32 -5.26 -8.75
N LEU A 178 12.16 -4.64 -9.55
CA LEU A 178 12.26 -3.19 -9.69
C LEU A 178 12.10 -2.80 -11.16
N VAL A 179 11.23 -1.85 -11.42
CA VAL A 179 11.13 -1.14 -12.70
C VAL A 179 12.00 0.11 -12.62
N SER A 180 12.68 0.45 -13.69
CA SER A 180 13.53 1.65 -13.73
C SER A 180 12.71 2.93 -13.67
N ASP A 181 13.32 4.01 -13.18
CA ASP A 181 12.70 5.32 -13.10
C ASP A 181 12.26 5.82 -14.49
N ASP A 182 13.06 5.59 -15.53
CA ASP A 182 12.71 5.95 -16.91
C ASP A 182 11.45 5.20 -17.39
N GLU A 183 11.32 3.92 -17.05
CA GLU A 183 10.13 3.15 -17.43
C GLU A 183 8.87 3.63 -16.70
N ILE A 184 8.97 3.91 -15.39
CA ILE A 184 7.87 4.49 -14.61
C ILE A 184 7.49 5.86 -15.16
N TYR A 185 8.46 6.74 -15.40
CA TYR A 185 8.20 8.07 -15.94
C TYR A 185 7.51 8.01 -17.30
N ASN A 186 8.01 7.16 -18.22
CA ASN A 186 7.41 6.94 -19.52
C ASN A 186 5.99 6.32 -19.45
N PHE A 187 5.72 5.54 -18.42
CA PHE A 187 4.38 5.04 -18.13
C PHE A 187 3.45 6.18 -17.69
N LEU A 188 3.88 7.02 -16.74
CA LEU A 188 3.10 8.15 -16.24
C LEU A 188 2.70 9.12 -17.36
N ILE A 189 3.60 9.43 -18.29
CA ILE A 189 3.31 10.27 -19.47
C ILE A 189 2.16 9.72 -20.32
N LYS A 190 2.04 8.39 -20.41
CA LYS A 190 1.04 7.71 -21.26
C LYS A 190 -0.29 7.49 -20.56
N VAL A 191 -0.33 7.52 -19.23
CA VAL A 191 -1.58 7.39 -18.48
C VAL A 191 -2.40 8.67 -18.62
N PRO A 192 -3.70 8.62 -18.98
CA PRO A 192 -4.54 9.79 -19.00
C PRO A 192 -4.56 10.53 -17.65
N SER A 193 -4.42 11.84 -17.66
CA SER A 193 -4.27 12.67 -16.45
C SER A 193 -5.45 12.62 -15.47
N HIS A 194 -6.60 12.13 -15.90
CA HIS A 194 -7.77 11.94 -15.05
C HIS A 194 -7.78 10.60 -14.30
N ILE A 195 -6.81 9.72 -14.56
CA ILE A 195 -6.68 8.41 -13.90
C ILE A 195 -5.56 8.48 -12.87
N PRO A 196 -5.86 8.40 -11.57
CA PRO A 196 -4.84 8.35 -10.53
C PRO A 196 -3.94 7.13 -10.65
N VAL A 197 -2.64 7.36 -10.48
CA VAL A 197 -1.63 6.30 -10.35
C VAL A 197 -1.06 6.35 -8.95
N VAL A 198 -1.21 5.26 -8.21
CA VAL A 198 -0.53 5.07 -6.92
C VAL A 198 0.78 4.35 -7.16
N LEU A 199 1.88 5.06 -6.96
CA LEU A 199 3.22 4.50 -6.91
C LEU A 199 3.52 4.12 -5.47
N ASP A 200 3.41 2.83 -5.16
CA ASP A 200 3.64 2.31 -3.81
C ASP A 200 5.12 2.03 -3.62
N GLN A 201 5.76 2.89 -2.85
CA GLN A 201 7.18 2.87 -2.53
C GLN A 201 7.46 2.44 -1.08
N ALA A 202 6.65 1.54 -0.51
CA ALA A 202 6.82 1.05 0.86
C ALA A 202 8.22 0.45 1.15
N TYR A 203 8.98 0.12 0.11
CA TYR A 203 10.34 -0.43 0.23
C TYR A 203 11.42 0.46 -0.41
N PHE A 204 11.12 1.73 -0.62
CA PHE A 204 12.04 2.67 -1.27
C PHE A 204 13.41 2.76 -0.55
N GLU A 205 13.41 2.77 0.78
CA GLU A 205 14.62 2.91 1.59
C GLU A 205 15.60 1.73 1.45
N TYR A 206 15.20 0.62 0.83
CA TYR A 206 16.10 -0.48 0.46
C TYR A 206 16.86 -0.24 -0.84
N LEU A 207 16.52 0.82 -1.58
CA LEU A 207 17.18 1.19 -2.81
C LEU A 207 18.36 2.14 -2.55
N ASN A 208 19.47 1.92 -3.25
CA ASN A 208 20.61 2.83 -3.26
C ASN A 208 20.52 3.80 -4.46
N ILE A 209 19.39 4.48 -4.60
CA ILE A 209 19.14 5.41 -5.71
C ILE A 209 18.68 6.77 -5.18
N ASN A 210 18.83 7.80 -5.99
CA ASN A 210 18.23 9.10 -5.74
C ASN A 210 16.72 9.01 -5.92
N ASP A 211 15.98 9.76 -5.11
CA ASP A 211 14.54 9.82 -5.14
C ASP A 211 14.04 10.78 -6.23
N GLN A 212 13.87 10.28 -7.44
CA GLN A 212 13.31 11.07 -8.53
C GLN A 212 11.78 11.16 -8.48
N ALA A 213 11.11 10.16 -7.90
CA ALA A 213 9.66 10.09 -7.91
C ALA A 213 8.98 11.26 -7.18
N ILE A 214 9.61 11.80 -6.14
CA ILE A 214 9.09 12.98 -5.43
C ILE A 214 9.05 14.22 -6.33
N ASP A 215 10.03 14.39 -7.20
CA ASP A 215 10.03 15.51 -8.14
C ASP A 215 8.92 15.40 -9.18
N TRP A 216 8.51 14.19 -9.55
CA TRP A 216 7.42 13.96 -10.49
C TRP A 216 6.05 14.43 -9.95
N LEU A 217 5.89 14.61 -8.64
CA LEU A 217 4.69 15.24 -8.07
C LEU A 217 4.46 16.69 -8.54
N LYS A 218 5.48 17.36 -9.07
CA LYS A 218 5.39 18.69 -9.67
C LYS A 218 4.91 18.65 -11.12
N GLU A 219 4.95 17.49 -11.76
CA GLU A 219 4.67 17.29 -13.18
C GLU A 219 3.36 16.52 -13.42
N PHE A 220 3.01 15.60 -12.52
CA PHE A 220 1.86 14.71 -12.67
C PHE A 220 0.85 14.91 -11.54
N ASP A 221 -0.23 15.67 -11.82
CA ASP A 221 -1.32 15.93 -10.87
C ASP A 221 -2.08 14.67 -10.46
N ASN A 222 -1.96 13.59 -11.23
CA ASN A 222 -2.59 12.30 -10.99
C ASN A 222 -1.67 11.26 -10.32
N LEU A 223 -0.47 11.66 -9.89
CA LEU A 223 0.46 10.78 -9.18
C LEU A 223 0.24 10.86 -7.66
N ILE A 224 0.13 9.71 -7.03
CA ILE A 224 0.09 9.54 -5.57
C ILE A 224 1.23 8.60 -5.18
N ILE A 225 2.06 9.02 -4.24
CA ILE A 225 3.17 8.19 -3.73
C ILE A 225 2.84 7.74 -2.31
N THR A 226 3.00 6.44 -2.01
CA THR A 226 2.86 5.90 -0.64
C THR A 226 4.20 5.38 -0.13
N ARG A 227 4.49 5.66 1.15
CA ARG A 227 5.72 5.23 1.85
C ARG A 227 5.44 4.83 3.28
#